data_706c450a63b37c9cabd31856644775eb
#
_entry.id   706c450a63b37c9cabd31856644775eb
#
_cell.length_a   1.000
_cell.length_b   1.000
_cell.length_c   1.000
_cell.angle_alpha   90.00
_cell.angle_beta   90.00
_cell.angle_gamma   90.00
#
_symmetry.space_group_name_H-M   'P 1'
#
loop_
_entity.id
_entity.type
_entity.pdbx_description
1 polymer ?
#
loop_
_entity_poly.entity_id
_entity_poly.type
_entity_poly.pdbx_seq_one_letter_code
_entity_poly.pdbx_strand_id
1 'polypeptide(L)'
;MFYRTALSLLLVILLSSPLFAQTRLKLATTTSTYDSGLLDELLPPFEKQQNAKVEVIAVGTGKALKIAENGDVDVVMVHARKLEEQFVSAGYGVNRRDVMYNDFVIVGPHNDPARIAGLNDAATAMTRIAAKQAVFVSRGDESGTHQKEKSLWGAADESPAGGWYQEVGQGMGATMRMADEKQAYCLVDRGTYLALKQKVDLVILT
;
A
#
# COMPACT_ATOMS: atom_id res chain seq x y z
N MET A 1 -55.65 -38.86 12.52
CA MET A 1 -55.39 -37.51 13.05
C MET A 1 -53.89 -37.30 13.43
N PHE A 2 -53.20 -38.30 13.93
CA PHE A 2 -51.81 -38.23 14.38
C PHE A 2 -50.76 -38.01 13.25
N TYR A 3 -50.98 -38.47 12.03
CA TYR A 3 -50.01 -38.31 10.92
C TYR A 3 -49.93 -36.85 10.38
N ARG A 4 -51.00 -36.05 10.51
CA ARG A 4 -51.00 -34.64 10.05
C ARG A 4 -50.21 -33.73 10.98
N THR A 5 -50.22 -33.99 12.27
CA THR A 5 -49.46 -33.22 13.27
C THR A 5 -47.93 -33.54 13.21
N ALA A 6 -47.56 -34.83 12.95
CA ALA A 6 -46.17 -35.22 12.78
C ALA A 6 -45.50 -34.58 11.54
N LEU A 7 -46.24 -34.48 10.41
CA LEU A 7 -45.74 -33.88 9.19
C LEU A 7 -45.56 -32.36 9.34
N SER A 8 -46.44 -31.69 10.10
CA SER A 8 -46.33 -30.23 10.37
C SER A 8 -45.12 -29.94 11.28
N LEU A 9 -44.81 -30.80 12.25
CA LEU A 9 -43.66 -30.66 13.14
C LEU A 9 -42.33 -30.88 12.38
N LEU A 10 -42.28 -31.83 11.45
CA LEU A 10 -41.11 -32.08 10.61
C LEU A 10 -40.80 -30.91 9.68
N LEU A 11 -41.82 -30.25 9.14
CA LEU A 11 -41.67 -29.11 8.26
C LEU A 11 -41.13 -27.87 9.01
N VAL A 12 -41.49 -27.66 10.28
CA VAL A 12 -40.97 -26.56 11.11
C VAL A 12 -39.49 -26.76 11.47
N ILE A 13 -39.06 -28.01 11.69
CA ILE A 13 -37.63 -28.31 12.00
C ILE A 13 -36.73 -28.09 10.77
N LEU A 14 -37.23 -28.34 9.55
CA LEU A 14 -36.49 -28.13 8.31
C LEU A 14 -36.29 -26.62 7.96
N LEU A 15 -37.08 -25.72 8.53
CA LEU A 15 -36.99 -24.28 8.31
C LEU A 15 -36.08 -23.56 9.31
N SER A 16 -35.60 -24.25 10.34
CA SER A 16 -34.68 -23.71 11.36
C SER A 16 -33.19 -23.96 11.01
N SER A 17 -32.82 -23.90 9.75
CA SER A 17 -31.40 -23.81 9.39
C SER A 17 -30.85 -22.52 10.02
N PRO A 18 -29.83 -22.59 10.89
CA PRO A 18 -29.24 -21.37 11.43
C PRO A 18 -28.70 -20.56 10.27
N LEU A 19 -29.31 -19.41 10.01
CA LEU A 19 -28.72 -18.41 9.14
C LEU A 19 -27.46 -17.92 9.85
N PHE A 20 -26.30 -18.51 9.56
CA PHE A 20 -25.02 -17.96 9.99
C PHE A 20 -24.86 -16.61 9.27
N ALA A 21 -25.15 -15.54 9.97
CA ALA A 21 -24.88 -14.20 9.46
C ALA A 21 -23.39 -14.11 9.17
N GLN A 22 -23.07 -13.65 7.98
CA GLN A 22 -21.67 -13.39 7.57
C GLN A 22 -21.07 -12.33 8.50
N THR A 23 -19.95 -12.63 9.12
CA THR A 23 -19.22 -11.68 9.96
C THR A 23 -18.71 -10.53 9.11
N ARG A 24 -18.90 -9.29 9.55
CA ARG A 24 -18.34 -8.11 8.91
C ARG A 24 -17.14 -7.63 9.71
N LEU A 25 -16.01 -7.42 9.02
CA LEU A 25 -14.78 -6.89 9.58
C LEU A 25 -14.40 -5.62 8.83
N LYS A 26 -13.97 -4.60 9.55
CA LYS A 26 -13.46 -3.36 8.97
C LYS A 26 -11.94 -3.33 9.06
N LEU A 27 -11.28 -3.11 7.93
CA LEU A 27 -9.84 -3.02 7.78
C LEU A 27 -9.44 -1.61 7.37
N ALA A 28 -8.72 -0.87 8.22
CA ALA A 28 -8.05 0.35 7.82
C ALA A 28 -6.65 0.04 7.26
N THR A 29 -6.34 0.58 6.09
CA THR A 29 -5.04 0.39 5.43
C THR A 29 -4.59 1.65 4.71
N THR A 30 -3.44 1.58 4.04
CA THR A 30 -2.93 2.71 3.25
C THR A 30 -3.39 2.63 1.79
N THR A 31 -3.47 3.80 1.14
CA THR A 31 -3.80 3.87 -0.30
C THR A 31 -2.79 3.08 -1.14
N SER A 32 -1.50 3.13 -0.80
CA SER A 32 -0.48 2.36 -1.54
C SER A 32 -0.66 0.86 -1.39
N THR A 33 -1.02 0.36 -0.20
CA THR A 33 -1.33 -1.06 0.01
C THR A 33 -2.58 -1.47 -0.78
N TYR A 34 -3.61 -0.63 -0.78
CA TYR A 34 -4.83 -0.87 -1.56
C TYR A 34 -4.54 -0.87 -3.07
N ASP A 35 -3.85 0.14 -3.56
CA ASP A 35 -3.54 0.33 -4.99
C ASP A 35 -2.56 -0.73 -5.54
N SER A 36 -1.83 -1.43 -4.67
CA SER A 36 -0.94 -2.53 -5.08
C SER A 36 -1.68 -3.78 -5.60
N GLY A 37 -3.01 -3.87 -5.38
CA GLY A 37 -3.79 -5.06 -5.72
C GLY A 37 -3.62 -6.23 -4.74
N LEU A 38 -2.80 -6.09 -3.70
CA LEU A 38 -2.54 -7.15 -2.72
C LEU A 38 -3.82 -7.67 -2.05
N LEU A 39 -4.73 -6.76 -1.71
CA LEU A 39 -5.96 -7.12 -1.01
C LEU A 39 -6.94 -7.87 -1.92
N ASP A 40 -6.89 -7.68 -3.24
CA ASP A 40 -7.70 -8.42 -4.20
C ASP A 40 -7.32 -9.91 -4.23
N GLU A 41 -6.07 -10.24 -3.88
CA GLU A 41 -5.58 -11.62 -3.77
C GLU A 41 -5.79 -12.21 -2.35
N LEU A 42 -5.60 -11.40 -1.31
CA LEU A 42 -5.64 -11.90 0.08
C LEU A 42 -7.05 -12.04 0.64
N LEU A 43 -7.97 -11.11 0.33
CA LEU A 43 -9.27 -11.08 0.98
C LEU A 43 -10.22 -12.19 0.52
N PRO A 44 -10.34 -12.54 -0.79
CA PRO A 44 -11.32 -13.53 -1.21
C PRO A 44 -11.15 -14.91 -0.55
N PRO A 45 -9.94 -15.51 -0.46
CA PRO A 45 -9.77 -16.79 0.22
C PRO A 45 -10.05 -16.69 1.72
N PHE A 46 -9.65 -15.59 2.38
CA PHE A 46 -9.94 -15.36 3.79
C PHE A 46 -11.46 -15.22 4.03
N GLU A 47 -12.15 -14.40 3.28
CA GLU A 47 -13.61 -14.18 3.40
C GLU A 47 -14.37 -15.49 3.23
N LYS A 48 -13.97 -16.31 2.26
CA LYS A 48 -14.57 -17.62 2.02
C LYS A 48 -14.31 -18.58 3.17
N GLN A 49 -13.07 -18.64 3.68
CA GLN A 49 -12.69 -19.56 4.74
C GLN A 49 -13.35 -19.23 6.09
N GLN A 50 -13.46 -17.92 6.38
CA GLN A 50 -13.97 -17.43 7.66
C GLN A 50 -15.46 -17.08 7.64
N ASN A 51 -16.15 -17.28 6.52
CA ASN A 51 -17.53 -16.80 6.30
C ASN A 51 -17.68 -15.33 6.74
N ALA A 52 -16.72 -14.50 6.31
CA ALA A 52 -16.63 -13.11 6.67
C ALA A 52 -16.67 -12.21 5.43
N LYS A 53 -16.94 -10.92 5.64
CA LYS A 53 -16.78 -9.86 4.63
C LYS A 53 -15.89 -8.77 5.21
N VAL A 54 -14.87 -8.36 4.47
CA VAL A 54 -13.94 -7.31 4.89
C VAL A 54 -14.26 -6.00 4.15
N GLU A 55 -14.59 -4.98 4.92
CA GLU A 55 -14.80 -3.62 4.43
C GLU A 55 -13.48 -2.84 4.56
N VAL A 56 -12.89 -2.44 3.43
CA VAL A 56 -11.56 -1.80 3.39
C VAL A 56 -11.70 -0.28 3.38
N ILE A 57 -10.99 0.38 4.29
CA ILE A 57 -10.86 1.84 4.36
C ILE A 57 -9.41 2.20 4.02
N ALA A 58 -9.17 2.64 2.78
CA ALA A 58 -7.85 3.01 2.28
C ALA A 58 -7.59 4.51 2.44
N VAL A 59 -6.64 4.88 3.31
CA VAL A 59 -6.28 6.27 3.62
C VAL A 59 -4.78 6.37 3.89
N GLY A 60 -4.25 7.54 4.30
CA GLY A 60 -2.85 7.63 4.75
C GLY A 60 -2.64 6.96 6.13
N THR A 61 -1.40 6.49 6.42
CA THR A 61 -1.07 5.76 7.65
C THR A 61 -1.58 6.45 8.93
N GLY A 62 -1.31 7.76 9.09
CA GLY A 62 -1.73 8.50 10.28
C GLY A 62 -3.26 8.55 10.43
N LYS A 63 -3.98 8.69 9.31
CA LYS A 63 -5.45 8.68 9.32
C LYS A 63 -6.00 7.29 9.61
N ALA A 64 -5.38 6.22 9.08
CA ALA A 64 -5.76 4.84 9.36
C ALA A 64 -5.64 4.52 10.87
N LEU A 65 -4.51 4.90 11.48
CA LEU A 65 -4.28 4.74 12.91
C LEU A 65 -5.28 5.57 13.74
N LYS A 66 -5.61 6.79 13.30
CA LYS A 66 -6.59 7.63 14.01
C LYS A 66 -8.01 7.06 13.96
N ILE A 67 -8.42 6.47 12.83
CA ILE A 67 -9.70 5.76 12.72
C ILE A 67 -9.73 4.56 13.69
N ALA A 68 -8.63 3.83 13.78
CA ALA A 68 -8.51 2.69 14.70
C ALA A 68 -8.47 3.12 16.18
N GLU A 69 -7.80 4.22 16.50
CA GLU A 69 -7.79 4.82 17.85
C GLU A 69 -9.22 5.15 18.33
N ASN A 70 -10.09 5.58 17.43
CA ASN A 70 -11.50 5.84 17.72
C ASN A 70 -12.35 4.55 17.89
N GLY A 71 -11.83 3.37 17.56
CA GLY A 71 -12.57 2.11 17.58
C GLY A 71 -13.46 1.88 16.36
N ASP A 72 -13.24 2.60 15.26
CA ASP A 72 -14.09 2.53 14.07
C ASP A 72 -13.75 1.35 13.14
N VAL A 73 -12.65 0.61 13.42
CA VAL A 73 -12.18 -0.56 12.66
C VAL A 73 -11.69 -1.67 13.57
N ASP A 74 -11.73 -2.91 13.07
CA ASP A 74 -11.33 -4.12 13.78
C ASP A 74 -9.84 -4.43 13.57
N VAL A 75 -9.30 -4.09 12.40
CA VAL A 75 -7.94 -4.40 11.98
C VAL A 75 -7.29 -3.19 11.31
N VAL A 76 -5.99 -3.02 11.56
CA VAL A 76 -5.16 -2.02 10.87
C VAL A 76 -4.01 -2.75 10.16
N MET A 77 -3.82 -2.46 8.87
CA MET A 77 -2.67 -2.93 8.09
C MET A 77 -1.93 -1.71 7.53
N VAL A 78 -0.81 -1.36 8.13
CA VAL A 78 -0.01 -0.19 7.75
C VAL A 78 1.47 -0.56 7.72
N HIS A 79 2.35 0.36 7.31
CA HIS A 79 3.77 0.07 7.09
C HIS A 79 4.69 1.18 7.65
N ALA A 80 4.30 1.77 8.78
CA ALA A 80 5.13 2.73 9.50
C ALA A 80 5.43 2.21 10.91
N ARG A 81 6.42 1.33 11.03
CA ARG A 81 6.74 0.57 12.25
C ARG A 81 6.76 1.43 13.50
N LYS A 82 7.41 2.59 13.46
CA LYS A 82 7.47 3.49 14.62
C LYS A 82 6.09 3.95 15.08
N LEU A 83 5.20 4.28 14.15
CA LEU A 83 3.82 4.69 14.47
C LEU A 83 2.98 3.50 14.97
N GLU A 84 3.18 2.30 14.41
CA GLU A 84 2.54 1.07 14.88
C GLU A 84 2.93 0.75 16.33
N GLU A 85 4.22 0.83 16.65
CA GLU A 85 4.74 0.59 18.00
C GLU A 85 4.20 1.62 19.01
N GLN A 86 4.10 2.89 18.61
CA GLN A 86 3.48 3.94 19.43
C GLN A 86 1.98 3.66 19.65
N PHE A 87 1.25 3.28 18.62
CA PHE A 87 -0.17 2.94 18.68
C PHE A 87 -0.46 1.79 19.67
N VAL A 88 0.35 0.73 19.60
CA VAL A 88 0.22 -0.43 20.48
C VAL A 88 0.65 -0.08 21.92
N SER A 89 1.76 0.66 22.12
CA SER A 89 2.21 1.05 23.44
C SER A 89 1.26 2.02 24.15
N ALA A 90 0.50 2.81 23.39
CA ALA A 90 -0.57 3.67 23.91
C ALA A 90 -1.86 2.88 24.24
N GLY A 91 -1.91 1.56 23.99
CA GLY A 91 -3.04 0.71 24.32
C GLY A 91 -4.19 0.71 23.30
N TYR A 92 -4.00 1.34 22.14
CA TYR A 92 -5.02 1.40 21.08
C TYR A 92 -5.08 0.14 20.21
N GLY A 93 -4.04 -0.71 20.24
CA GLY A 93 -3.98 -1.95 19.49
C GLY A 93 -3.32 -3.08 20.26
N VAL A 94 -3.63 -4.31 19.85
CA VAL A 94 -3.07 -5.54 20.41
C VAL A 94 -2.61 -6.46 19.27
N ASN A 95 -1.81 -7.47 19.61
CA ASN A 95 -1.43 -8.52 18.67
C ASN A 95 -0.76 -8.01 17.38
N ARG A 96 0.12 -7.00 17.48
CA ARG A 96 0.91 -6.56 16.32
C ARG A 96 1.67 -7.75 15.73
N ARG A 97 1.56 -7.91 14.41
CA ARG A 97 2.24 -8.96 13.65
C ARG A 97 2.88 -8.37 12.41
N ASP A 98 4.03 -8.89 12.04
CA ASP A 98 4.61 -8.64 10.74
C ASP A 98 3.84 -9.48 9.69
N VAL A 99 3.38 -8.84 8.62
CA VAL A 99 2.60 -9.48 7.54
C VAL A 99 3.51 -9.76 6.33
N MET A 100 4.25 -8.76 5.90
CA MET A 100 5.14 -8.80 4.75
C MET A 100 6.13 -7.64 4.84
N TYR A 101 7.12 -7.65 3.97
CA TYR A 101 7.94 -6.48 3.68
C TYR A 101 7.76 -6.07 2.22
N ASN A 102 7.98 -4.80 1.94
CA ASN A 102 7.96 -4.24 0.60
C ASN A 102 9.15 -3.27 0.50
N ASP A 103 10.01 -3.49 -0.46
CA ASP A 103 11.17 -2.64 -0.66
C ASP A 103 10.87 -1.47 -1.62
N PHE A 104 11.78 -0.50 -1.64
CA PHE A 104 11.72 0.60 -2.58
C PHE A 104 12.70 0.37 -3.71
N VAL A 105 12.31 0.80 -4.90
CA VAL A 105 13.12 0.76 -6.11
C VAL A 105 13.12 2.14 -6.78
N ILE A 106 14.21 2.46 -7.47
CA ILE A 106 14.23 3.61 -8.37
C ILE A 106 13.94 3.08 -9.77
N VAL A 107 12.84 3.57 -10.33
CA VAL A 107 12.47 3.28 -11.72
C VAL A 107 12.79 4.47 -12.61
N GLY A 108 12.98 4.21 -13.89
CA GLY A 108 13.29 5.23 -14.86
C GLY A 108 13.20 4.72 -16.30
N PRO A 109 13.53 5.58 -17.27
CA PRO A 109 13.45 5.23 -18.67
C PRO A 109 14.51 4.18 -19.08
N HIS A 110 14.20 3.40 -20.10
CA HIS A 110 15.10 2.36 -20.62
C HIS A 110 16.50 2.86 -21.03
N ASN A 111 16.61 4.11 -21.50
CA ASN A 111 17.88 4.71 -21.92
C ASN A 111 18.77 5.16 -20.78
N ASP A 112 18.28 5.16 -19.55
CA ASP A 112 18.97 5.45 -18.29
C ASP A 112 20.05 6.58 -18.41
N PRO A 113 19.66 7.83 -18.65
CA PRO A 113 20.61 8.92 -18.90
C PRO A 113 21.57 9.19 -17.72
N ALA A 114 21.16 8.88 -16.49
CA ALA A 114 22.00 8.99 -15.29
C ALA A 114 22.90 7.76 -15.06
N ARG A 115 22.71 6.68 -15.81
CA ARG A 115 23.47 5.42 -15.72
C ARG A 115 23.45 4.82 -14.31
N ILE A 116 22.25 4.67 -13.78
CA ILE A 116 22.05 4.10 -12.43
C ILE A 116 21.72 2.62 -12.44
N ALA A 117 21.48 2.04 -13.63
CA ALA A 117 21.14 0.62 -13.76
C ALA A 117 22.21 -0.28 -13.16
N GLY A 118 21.77 -1.23 -12.33
CA GLY A 118 22.63 -2.21 -11.68
C GLY A 118 23.46 -1.69 -10.49
N LEU A 119 23.23 -0.46 -10.05
CA LEU A 119 23.81 0.01 -8.79
C LEU A 119 23.15 -0.70 -7.61
N ASN A 120 23.95 -1.06 -6.61
CA ASN A 120 23.48 -1.67 -5.36
C ASN A 120 23.28 -0.65 -4.24
N ASP A 121 23.58 0.62 -4.49
CA ASP A 121 23.47 1.70 -3.53
C ASP A 121 22.59 2.82 -4.08
N ALA A 122 21.42 3.00 -3.44
CA ALA A 122 20.45 3.99 -3.86
C ALA A 122 20.94 5.44 -3.66
N ALA A 123 21.78 5.72 -2.65
CA ALA A 123 22.34 7.06 -2.45
C ALA A 123 23.25 7.44 -3.64
N THR A 124 24.11 6.52 -4.10
CA THR A 124 24.92 6.71 -5.30
C THR A 124 24.05 6.96 -6.54
N ALA A 125 22.92 6.25 -6.67
CA ALA A 125 21.98 6.49 -7.76
C ALA A 125 21.41 7.92 -7.72
N MET A 126 20.99 8.39 -6.53
CA MET A 126 20.47 9.76 -6.34
C MET A 126 21.54 10.81 -6.69
N THR A 127 22.78 10.63 -6.24
CA THR A 127 23.92 11.51 -6.61
C THR A 127 24.10 11.59 -8.13
N ARG A 128 24.01 10.45 -8.84
CA ARG A 128 24.14 10.45 -10.32
C ARG A 128 22.99 11.18 -11.02
N ILE A 129 21.77 11.00 -10.53
CA ILE A 129 20.59 11.70 -11.05
C ILE A 129 20.76 13.21 -10.87
N ALA A 130 21.17 13.67 -9.67
CA ALA A 130 21.41 15.07 -9.36
C ALA A 130 22.54 15.65 -10.22
N ALA A 131 23.68 14.98 -10.30
CA ALA A 131 24.84 15.43 -11.12
C ALA A 131 24.50 15.59 -12.60
N LYS A 132 23.55 14.81 -13.12
CA LYS A 132 23.06 14.91 -14.50
C LYS A 132 21.88 15.86 -14.63
N GLN A 133 21.32 16.32 -13.53
CA GLN A 133 20.02 17.04 -13.52
C GLN A 133 18.97 16.29 -14.35
N ALA A 134 19.02 14.97 -14.31
CA ALA A 134 18.07 14.11 -14.99
C ALA A 134 16.70 14.22 -14.31
N VAL A 135 15.65 14.34 -15.10
CA VAL A 135 14.31 14.60 -14.55
C VAL A 135 13.95 13.53 -13.53
N PHE A 136 13.60 13.99 -12.33
CA PHE A 136 13.12 13.15 -11.22
C PHE A 136 11.74 13.64 -10.79
N VAL A 137 10.80 12.71 -10.71
CA VAL A 137 9.42 12.99 -10.29
C VAL A 137 9.21 12.46 -8.88
N SER A 138 9.04 13.39 -7.95
CA SER A 138 8.76 13.11 -6.55
C SER A 138 7.26 13.02 -6.27
N ARG A 139 6.89 12.20 -5.30
CA ARG A 139 5.52 12.21 -4.79
C ARG A 139 5.13 13.56 -4.17
N GLY A 140 6.01 14.20 -3.42
CA GLY A 140 5.79 15.51 -2.84
C GLY A 140 4.57 15.63 -1.89
N ASP A 141 4.12 14.53 -1.26
CA ASP A 141 2.84 14.43 -0.54
C ASP A 141 2.99 14.02 0.95
N GLU A 142 4.21 14.10 1.49
CA GLU A 142 4.56 13.69 2.86
C GLU A 142 4.21 12.22 3.21
N SER A 143 3.99 11.37 2.21
CA SER A 143 3.79 9.92 2.38
C SER A 143 5.06 9.20 2.82
N GLY A 144 4.94 7.93 3.19
CA GLY A 144 6.08 7.07 3.49
C GLY A 144 7.09 6.97 2.35
N THR A 145 6.63 6.95 1.10
CA THR A 145 7.51 6.99 -0.09
C THR A 145 8.26 8.31 -0.19
N HIS A 146 7.58 9.45 0.01
CA HIS A 146 8.23 10.76 -0.01
C HIS A 146 9.22 10.91 1.15
N GLN A 147 8.90 10.42 2.35
CA GLN A 147 9.85 10.41 3.47
C GLN A 147 11.09 9.54 3.19
N LYS A 148 10.90 8.38 2.54
CA LYS A 148 12.01 7.53 2.11
C LYS A 148 12.87 8.23 1.05
N GLU A 149 12.26 8.87 0.08
CA GLU A 149 12.93 9.68 -0.94
C GLU A 149 13.80 10.77 -0.31
N LYS A 150 13.22 11.59 0.60
CA LYS A 150 13.97 12.62 1.33
C LYS A 150 15.16 12.04 2.10
N SER A 151 14.99 10.87 2.71
CA SER A 151 16.09 10.20 3.39
C SER A 151 17.20 9.74 2.45
N LEU A 152 16.88 9.35 1.21
CA LEU A 152 17.87 8.98 0.19
C LEU A 152 18.61 10.19 -0.34
N TRP A 153 17.91 11.30 -0.60
CA TRP A 153 18.56 12.57 -0.96
C TRP A 153 19.52 13.05 0.13
N GLY A 154 19.11 12.96 1.40
CA GLY A 154 20.00 13.27 2.53
C GLY A 154 21.21 12.33 2.64
N ALA A 155 21.04 11.03 2.38
CA ALA A 155 22.15 10.07 2.36
C ALA A 155 23.12 10.30 1.17
N ALA A 156 22.61 10.90 0.09
CA ALA A 156 23.42 11.31 -1.08
C ALA A 156 24.13 12.66 -0.88
N ASP A 157 23.89 13.34 0.24
CA ASP A 157 24.32 14.73 0.50
C ASP A 157 23.82 15.71 -0.57
N GLU A 158 22.61 15.47 -1.08
CA GLU A 158 21.98 16.25 -2.15
C GLU A 158 20.70 16.95 -1.65
N SER A 159 20.45 18.13 -2.19
CA SER A 159 19.23 18.90 -1.98
C SER A 159 18.59 19.19 -3.34
N PRO A 160 17.74 18.32 -3.87
CA PRO A 160 17.19 18.44 -5.20
C PRO A 160 16.35 19.72 -5.33
N ALA A 161 16.58 20.49 -6.39
CA ALA A 161 15.87 21.73 -6.66
C ALA A 161 15.93 22.07 -8.14
N GLY A 162 15.02 22.93 -8.59
CA GLY A 162 14.98 23.42 -9.96
C GLY A 162 14.12 22.55 -10.90
N GLY A 163 14.17 22.82 -12.20
CA GLY A 163 13.24 22.24 -13.17
C GLY A 163 13.35 20.72 -13.39
N TRP A 164 14.46 20.11 -13.00
CA TRP A 164 14.66 18.66 -13.11
C TRP A 164 14.03 17.87 -11.94
N TYR A 165 13.73 18.51 -10.81
CA TYR A 165 13.05 17.91 -9.67
C TYR A 165 11.61 18.41 -9.58
N GLN A 166 10.65 17.52 -9.73
CA GLN A 166 9.24 17.87 -9.89
C GLN A 166 8.37 17.13 -8.90
N GLU A 167 7.72 17.87 -8.01
CA GLU A 167 6.80 17.33 -7.02
C GLU A 167 5.37 17.29 -7.56
N VAL A 168 4.72 16.13 -7.47
CA VAL A 168 3.34 15.90 -7.97
C VAL A 168 2.29 16.27 -6.94
N GLY A 169 2.57 16.06 -5.67
CA GLY A 169 1.59 16.24 -4.59
C GLY A 169 0.45 15.21 -4.61
N GLN A 170 0.64 14.04 -5.24
CA GLN A 170 -0.40 13.02 -5.43
C GLN A 170 0.11 11.62 -5.12
N GLY A 171 -0.81 10.61 -5.16
CA GLY A 171 -0.48 9.21 -4.93
C GLY A 171 0.45 8.61 -5.98
N MET A 172 1.04 7.45 -5.66
CA MET A 172 2.10 6.81 -6.44
C MET A 172 1.72 6.52 -7.89
N GLY A 173 0.45 6.15 -8.16
CA GLY A 173 -0.02 5.92 -9.52
C GLY A 173 0.04 7.15 -10.43
N ALA A 174 -0.25 8.35 -9.90
CA ALA A 174 -0.12 9.62 -10.64
C ALA A 174 1.37 9.97 -10.82
N THR A 175 2.19 9.78 -9.80
CA THR A 175 3.64 10.00 -9.84
C THR A 175 4.30 9.15 -10.91
N MET A 176 3.99 7.85 -10.97
CA MET A 176 4.54 6.94 -11.98
C MET A 176 4.10 7.31 -13.40
N ARG A 177 2.83 7.68 -13.60
CA ARG A 177 2.36 8.12 -14.93
C ARG A 177 3.08 9.38 -15.38
N MET A 178 3.26 10.36 -14.49
CA MET A 178 4.02 11.58 -14.83
C MET A 178 5.49 11.27 -15.12
N ALA A 179 6.12 10.36 -14.36
CA ALA A 179 7.48 9.93 -14.62
C ALA A 179 7.59 9.24 -15.99
N ASP A 180 6.62 8.41 -16.34
CA ASP A 180 6.56 7.75 -17.64
C ASP A 180 6.43 8.75 -18.80
N GLU A 181 5.46 9.64 -18.73
CA GLU A 181 5.23 10.70 -19.73
C GLU A 181 6.48 11.58 -19.96
N LYS A 182 7.25 11.82 -18.90
CA LYS A 182 8.46 12.66 -18.94
C LYS A 182 9.75 11.85 -19.17
N GLN A 183 9.66 10.53 -19.27
CA GLN A 183 10.82 9.62 -19.32
C GLN A 183 11.79 9.95 -18.18
N ALA A 184 11.26 10.03 -16.97
CA ALA A 184 11.91 10.50 -15.76
C ALA A 184 12.14 9.37 -14.75
N TYR A 185 12.98 9.64 -13.77
CA TYR A 185 13.17 8.76 -12.60
C TYR A 185 12.10 9.03 -11.56
N CYS A 186 11.71 8.02 -10.79
CA CYS A 186 10.98 8.18 -9.54
C CYS A 186 11.26 7.05 -8.55
N LEU A 187 11.09 7.33 -7.27
CA LEU A 187 11.10 6.31 -6.22
C LEU A 187 9.70 5.72 -6.08
N VAL A 188 9.62 4.40 -6.04
CA VAL A 188 8.36 3.68 -5.88
C VAL A 188 8.57 2.44 -5.02
N ASP A 189 7.57 2.02 -4.27
CA ASP A 189 7.57 0.70 -3.67
C ASP A 189 7.40 -0.39 -4.75
N ARG A 190 8.09 -1.51 -4.60
CA ARG A 190 8.11 -2.59 -5.59
C ARG A 190 6.71 -3.14 -5.86
N GLY A 191 5.87 -3.28 -4.83
CA GLY A 191 4.51 -3.81 -4.97
C GLY A 191 3.67 -2.93 -5.90
N THR A 192 3.67 -1.61 -5.70
CA THR A 192 2.98 -0.66 -6.58
C THR A 192 3.54 -0.67 -8.00
N TYR A 193 4.89 -0.74 -8.15
CA TYR A 193 5.48 -0.88 -9.49
C TYR A 193 4.98 -2.15 -10.20
N LEU A 194 5.01 -3.30 -9.53
CA LEU A 194 4.55 -4.58 -10.12
C LEU A 194 3.08 -4.54 -10.54
N ALA A 195 2.22 -3.88 -9.77
CA ALA A 195 0.81 -3.70 -10.10
C ALA A 195 0.60 -2.77 -11.32
N LEU A 196 1.49 -1.81 -11.54
CA LEU A 196 1.35 -0.79 -12.59
C LEU A 196 2.27 -1.00 -13.79
N LYS A 197 3.24 -1.92 -13.75
CA LYS A 197 4.27 -2.10 -14.77
C LYS A 197 3.75 -2.33 -16.19
N GLN A 198 2.53 -2.83 -16.34
CA GLN A 198 1.89 -3.01 -17.66
C GLN A 198 1.28 -1.70 -18.21
N LYS A 199 1.25 -0.63 -17.41
CA LYS A 199 0.64 0.65 -17.76
C LYS A 199 1.66 1.78 -17.95
N VAL A 200 2.95 1.48 -17.77
CA VAL A 200 4.07 2.43 -17.90
C VAL A 200 5.24 1.76 -18.62
N ASP A 201 6.04 2.56 -19.33
CA ASP A 201 7.25 2.11 -20.01
C ASP A 201 8.52 2.47 -19.19
N LEU A 202 8.41 2.30 -17.87
CA LEU A 202 9.53 2.48 -16.93
C LEU A 202 10.05 1.12 -16.47
N VAL A 203 11.35 1.03 -16.22
CA VAL A 203 12.01 -0.18 -15.71
C VAL A 203 12.65 0.05 -14.36
N ILE A 204 12.79 -1.02 -13.57
CA ILE A 204 13.59 -0.97 -12.35
C ILE A 204 15.06 -0.83 -12.73
N LEU A 205 15.73 0.16 -12.17
CA LEU A 205 17.14 0.44 -12.43
C LEU A 205 18.03 0.13 -11.21
N THR A 206 17.51 0.36 -9.98
CA THR A 206 18.20 0.03 -8.72
C THR A 206 17.23 -0.13 -7.57
#